data_54551c9329b70d690b18db38a72bb7fc
#
_entry.id   54551c9329b70d690b18db38a72bb7fc
#
_cell.length_a   1.000
_cell.length_b   1.000
_cell.length_c   1.000
_cell.angle_alpha   90.00
_cell.angle_beta   90.00
_cell.angle_gamma   90.00
#
_symmetry.space_group_name_H-M   'P 1'
#
loop_
_entity.id
_entity.type
_entity.pdbx_description
1 polymer ?
#
loop_
_entity_poly.entity_id
_entity_poly.type
_entity_poly.pdbx_seq_one_letter_code
_entity_poly.pdbx_strand_id
1 'polypeptide(L)'
;MATSMPTNQTLCISRANYIGTTPHRLISDTSRRSIGWRSVRAAISLEKNHLPMRSFEVKHRTTVDDIRALHLITAIKTPYLPDGRFDLEAYDRLMHMQVAGGAEGVIVGGTTGEGHLMSWDEHIMLIGHTVNCFGSKIKVIGNTGSNSTGEAIHATEQGFAVGMHAALHINPYYGKTSIQGLIAHFDAVMSMGPTVVYNVPSRTGQDIPPPVINELSVNPNLAGVKECMGNERIKGYTDNGVVIWSGNDDECHDARWMYGATGVISVTSNLVPGLMHSLMFEGENAVLREKLMPLMKWLFVEPNPIGLNTALAQLGVTRPVFRLPYYPMPREKRVEFVRIVNELGREHFVGERDVQVLNDDDFIIVGRYR
;
A
#
# COMPACT_ATOMS: atom_id res chain seq x y z
N MET A 1 38.93 42.95 32.50
CA MET A 1 40.27 42.41 32.16
C MET A 1 40.11 41.61 30.89
N ALA A 2 40.71 42.17 29.87
CA ALA A 2 40.79 41.63 28.52
C ALA A 2 41.78 40.47 28.44
N THR A 3 41.62 39.62 27.44
CA THR A 3 42.62 39.00 26.54
C THR A 3 41.96 37.78 25.90
N SER A 4 41.81 37.66 24.70
CA SER A 4 42.41 37.88 23.37
C SER A 4 42.28 36.58 22.59
N MET A 5 41.69 36.67 21.40
CA MET A 5 41.76 35.63 20.31
C MET A 5 43.20 35.52 19.78
N PRO A 6 43.51 34.45 19.04
CA PRO A 6 43.78 34.61 17.62
C PRO A 6 43.16 33.47 16.74
N THR A 7 42.59 33.84 15.66
CA THR A 7 42.97 34.01 14.21
C THR A 7 43.26 32.72 13.42
N ASN A 8 42.40 32.57 12.41
CA ASN A 8 42.61 32.09 11.02
C ASN A 8 43.69 31.03 10.73
N GLN A 9 43.25 29.98 10.08
CA GLN A 9 43.99 29.48 8.91
C GLN A 9 43.04 28.94 7.82
N THR A 10 43.08 29.64 6.74
CA THR A 10 42.61 29.28 5.37
C THR A 10 43.69 28.41 4.73
N LEU A 11 43.31 27.36 4.06
CA LEU A 11 44.09 26.66 3.01
C LEU A 11 43.22 25.58 2.43
N CYS A 12 43.15 25.27 1.22
CA CYS A 12 43.69 25.73 -0.09
C CYS A 12 43.06 24.78 -1.12
N ILE A 13 42.52 25.37 -2.14
CA ILE A 13 42.02 24.68 -3.33
C ILE A 13 43.24 24.18 -4.10
N SER A 14 43.30 22.91 -4.46
CA SER A 14 44.20 22.45 -5.53
C SER A 14 43.37 21.90 -6.70
N ARG A 15 43.44 22.66 -7.79
CA ARG A 15 43.09 22.21 -9.15
C ARG A 15 44.09 21.15 -9.59
N ALA A 16 43.63 20.06 -10.13
CA ALA A 16 44.45 19.16 -10.93
C ALA A 16 43.95 19.16 -12.37
N ASN A 17 44.90 19.37 -13.26
CA ASN A 17 44.82 19.72 -14.66
C ASN A 17 44.30 18.61 -15.57
N TYR A 18 43.53 19.02 -16.55
CA TYR A 18 43.33 18.30 -17.81
C TYR A 18 44.65 18.24 -18.60
N ILE A 19 45.05 17.07 -19.00
CA ILE A 19 46.02 16.89 -20.10
C ILE A 19 45.30 16.11 -21.21
N GLY A 20 45.12 16.82 -22.32
CA GLY A 20 44.62 16.29 -23.55
C GLY A 20 45.71 15.50 -24.32
N THR A 21 45.28 14.48 -25.02
CA THR A 21 46.05 13.95 -26.17
C THR A 21 45.12 13.74 -27.34
N THR A 22 45.55 14.29 -28.44
CA THR A 22 44.98 14.40 -29.76
C THR A 22 44.96 13.06 -30.55
N PRO A 23 44.34 13.01 -31.73
CA PRO A 23 43.67 11.81 -32.26
C PRO A 23 44.56 11.05 -33.25
N HIS A 24 44.38 9.73 -33.35
CA HIS A 24 44.89 8.94 -34.44
C HIS A 24 43.81 8.45 -35.40
N ARG A 25 43.97 8.95 -36.61
CA ARG A 25 43.61 8.48 -37.95
C ARG A 25 42.61 7.32 -38.11
N LEU A 26 41.61 7.67 -38.85
CA LEU A 26 40.76 6.86 -39.70
C LEU A 26 41.56 5.83 -40.55
N ILE A 27 41.17 4.57 -40.50
CA ILE A 27 41.33 3.63 -41.58
C ILE A 27 39.93 3.18 -42.00
N SER A 28 39.58 3.56 -43.21
CA SER A 28 38.41 3.10 -43.93
C SER A 28 38.63 1.64 -44.38
N ASP A 29 37.75 0.74 -43.96
CA ASP A 29 37.53 -0.48 -44.71
C ASP A 29 36.05 -0.69 -44.96
N THR A 30 35.70 -0.50 -46.22
CA THR A 30 34.38 -0.71 -46.78
C THR A 30 34.26 -2.15 -47.23
N SER A 31 33.65 -3.00 -46.43
CA SER A 31 33.02 -4.20 -46.95
C SER A 31 31.61 -4.36 -46.42
N ARG A 32 30.67 -3.72 -47.12
CA ARG A 32 29.23 -3.98 -46.98
C ARG A 32 28.96 -5.43 -47.39
N ARG A 33 28.75 -6.33 -46.42
CA ARG A 33 27.95 -7.52 -46.66
C ARG A 33 26.54 -7.21 -46.26
N SER A 34 25.72 -6.94 -47.24
CA SER A 34 24.26 -6.89 -47.13
C SER A 34 23.76 -8.29 -46.77
N ILE A 35 23.43 -8.51 -45.51
CA ILE A 35 22.60 -9.67 -45.11
C ILE A 35 21.18 -9.35 -45.57
N GLY A 36 20.82 -10.03 -46.68
CA GLY A 36 19.54 -9.81 -47.32
C GLY A 36 18.38 -10.19 -46.46
N TRP A 37 17.40 -9.31 -46.38
CA TRP A 37 16.10 -9.47 -45.73
C TRP A 37 15.21 -10.60 -46.33
N ARG A 38 15.78 -11.53 -47.08
CA ARG A 38 15.07 -12.67 -47.70
C ARG A 38 15.06 -13.97 -46.87
N SER A 39 15.88 -14.07 -45.83
CA SER A 39 15.95 -15.30 -45.03
C SER A 39 15.03 -15.31 -43.79
N VAL A 40 14.35 -14.21 -43.49
CA VAL A 40 13.40 -14.15 -42.36
C VAL A 40 11.94 -14.44 -42.77
N ARG A 41 11.64 -14.47 -44.10
CA ARG A 41 10.30 -14.81 -44.61
C ARG A 41 10.06 -16.31 -44.84
N ALA A 42 11.06 -17.16 -44.72
CA ALA A 42 10.92 -18.60 -44.96
C ALA A 42 10.63 -19.44 -43.69
N ALA A 43 10.59 -18.81 -42.48
CA ALA A 43 10.32 -19.51 -41.23
C ALA A 43 8.91 -19.25 -40.66
N ILE A 44 8.04 -18.52 -41.36
CA ILE A 44 6.65 -18.30 -40.96
C ILE A 44 5.71 -18.92 -42.04
N SER A 45 5.94 -20.20 -42.31
CA SER A 45 4.92 -21.08 -42.88
C SER A 45 4.59 -22.12 -41.81
N LEU A 46 4.00 -21.65 -40.73
CA LEU A 46 3.37 -22.52 -39.75
C LEU A 46 1.96 -22.83 -40.24
N GLU A 47 1.76 -24.14 -40.43
CA GLU A 47 0.50 -24.78 -40.75
C GLU A 47 -0.67 -24.10 -40.04
N LYS A 48 -1.73 -23.82 -40.77
CA LYS A 48 -3.06 -23.44 -40.27
C LYS A 48 -3.69 -24.61 -39.55
N ASN A 49 -3.15 -24.99 -38.40
CA ASN A 49 -3.91 -25.74 -37.43
C ASN A 49 -4.85 -24.77 -36.72
N HIS A 50 -6.11 -24.82 -37.07
CA HIS A 50 -7.20 -24.18 -36.35
C HIS A 50 -7.25 -24.72 -34.91
N LEU A 51 -6.44 -24.18 -34.03
CA LEU A 51 -6.76 -24.22 -32.61
C LEU A 51 -8.00 -23.34 -32.44
N PRO A 52 -9.08 -23.86 -31.81
CA PRO A 52 -10.24 -23.03 -31.53
C PRO A 52 -9.74 -21.83 -30.72
N MET A 53 -9.96 -20.61 -31.24
CA MET A 53 -9.80 -19.41 -30.42
C MET A 53 -10.71 -19.64 -29.21
N ARG A 54 -10.09 -19.94 -28.06
CA ARG A 54 -10.83 -19.80 -26.80
C ARG A 54 -11.31 -18.37 -26.79
N SER A 55 -12.63 -18.21 -26.77
CA SER A 55 -13.25 -16.94 -26.51
C SER A 55 -12.57 -16.39 -25.26
N PHE A 56 -11.75 -15.33 -25.40
CA PHE A 56 -11.35 -14.55 -24.24
C PHE A 56 -12.66 -14.05 -23.67
N GLU A 57 -13.11 -14.68 -22.57
CA GLU A 57 -14.14 -14.07 -21.74
C GLU A 57 -13.64 -12.66 -21.46
N VAL A 58 -14.38 -11.68 -21.91
CA VAL A 58 -14.15 -10.28 -21.56
C VAL A 58 -14.32 -10.24 -20.06
N LYS A 59 -13.20 -10.34 -19.31
CA LYS A 59 -13.22 -10.16 -17.87
C LYS A 59 -13.93 -8.85 -17.62
N HIS A 60 -15.05 -8.88 -16.92
CA HIS A 60 -15.84 -7.71 -16.59
C HIS A 60 -14.87 -6.64 -16.03
N ARG A 61 -14.73 -5.54 -16.74
CA ARG A 61 -13.85 -4.45 -16.30
C ARG A 61 -14.45 -3.92 -15.00
N THR A 62 -13.66 -3.87 -13.93
CA THR A 62 -14.10 -3.29 -12.65
C THR A 62 -14.55 -1.86 -12.86
N THR A 63 -15.75 -1.55 -12.43
CA THR A 63 -16.32 -0.20 -12.47
C THR A 63 -15.98 0.56 -11.19
N VAL A 64 -16.17 1.86 -11.20
CA VAL A 64 -16.05 2.70 -10.00
C VAL A 64 -17.06 2.25 -8.94
N ASP A 65 -18.28 1.87 -9.35
CA ASP A 65 -19.34 1.46 -8.43
C ASP A 65 -19.05 0.11 -7.76
N ASP A 66 -18.30 -0.80 -8.42
CA ASP A 66 -17.80 -2.02 -7.79
C ASP A 66 -16.87 -1.72 -6.61
N ILE A 67 -16.11 -0.62 -6.67
CA ILE A 67 -15.24 -0.19 -5.58
C ILE A 67 -16.04 0.55 -4.51
N ARG A 68 -16.97 1.42 -4.92
CA ARG A 68 -17.84 2.17 -3.99
C ARG A 68 -18.68 1.28 -3.08
N ALA A 69 -19.01 0.08 -3.55
CA ALA A 69 -19.82 -0.89 -2.80
C ALA A 69 -19.06 -1.62 -1.68
N LEU A 70 -17.73 -1.49 -1.58
CA LEU A 70 -16.93 -2.23 -0.57
C LEU A 70 -17.08 -1.61 0.82
N HIS A 71 -17.32 -2.44 1.83
CA HIS A 71 -17.46 -2.00 3.22
C HIS A 71 -16.24 -2.35 4.08
N LEU A 72 -15.63 -3.52 3.86
CA LEU A 72 -14.41 -3.93 4.57
C LEU A 72 -13.26 -4.11 3.57
N ILE A 73 -12.30 -3.21 3.64
CA ILE A 73 -11.07 -3.25 2.85
C ILE A 73 -9.89 -3.40 3.81
N THR A 74 -9.09 -4.46 3.65
CA THR A 74 -7.92 -4.67 4.50
C THR A 74 -6.69 -3.99 3.92
N ALA A 75 -6.04 -3.12 4.68
CA ALA A 75 -4.70 -2.67 4.39
C ALA A 75 -3.71 -3.82 4.68
N ILE A 76 -3.46 -4.68 3.67
CA ILE A 76 -2.78 -5.95 3.87
C ILE A 76 -1.30 -5.81 4.22
N LYS A 77 -0.81 -6.59 5.18
CA LYS A 77 0.60 -6.71 5.54
C LYS A 77 1.40 -7.42 4.44
N THR A 78 2.65 -6.99 4.23
CA THR A 78 3.63 -7.68 3.39
C THR A 78 4.66 -8.42 4.27
N PRO A 79 4.62 -9.75 4.39
CA PRO A 79 5.57 -10.54 5.16
C PRO A 79 6.95 -10.63 4.48
N TYR A 80 8.00 -10.86 5.27
CA TYR A 80 9.37 -10.94 4.79
C TYR A 80 10.07 -12.24 5.20
N LEU A 81 10.96 -12.71 4.34
CA LEU A 81 11.95 -13.74 4.61
C LEU A 81 13.14 -13.17 5.40
N PRO A 82 13.98 -14.00 6.05
CA PRO A 82 15.14 -13.54 6.80
C PRO A 82 16.17 -12.71 6.00
N ASP A 83 16.20 -12.89 4.68
CA ASP A 83 17.04 -12.10 3.76
C ASP A 83 16.38 -10.78 3.31
N GLY A 84 15.19 -10.50 3.80
CA GLY A 84 14.41 -9.30 3.51
C GLY A 84 13.54 -9.38 2.25
N ARG A 85 13.61 -10.43 1.44
CA ARG A 85 12.67 -10.61 0.32
C ARG A 85 11.25 -10.89 0.83
N PHE A 86 10.26 -10.77 -0.04
CA PHE A 86 8.88 -11.09 0.31
C PHE A 86 8.71 -12.58 0.63
N ASP A 87 8.03 -12.88 1.72
CA ASP A 87 7.52 -14.22 2.05
C ASP A 87 6.14 -14.39 1.41
N LEU A 88 6.12 -14.68 0.10
CA LEU A 88 4.87 -14.82 -0.65
C LEU A 88 4.01 -15.98 -0.13
N GLU A 89 4.60 -17.02 0.45
CA GLU A 89 3.82 -18.12 1.04
C GLU A 89 3.05 -17.65 2.28
N ALA A 90 3.68 -16.87 3.17
CA ALA A 90 2.99 -16.27 4.32
C ALA A 90 1.98 -15.20 3.87
N TYR A 91 2.30 -14.46 2.82
CA TYR A 91 1.38 -13.48 2.21
C TYR A 91 0.11 -14.16 1.69
N ASP A 92 0.25 -15.24 0.93
CA ASP A 92 -0.88 -15.98 0.36
C ASP A 92 -1.76 -16.61 1.45
N ARG A 93 -1.14 -17.16 2.51
CA ARG A 93 -1.90 -17.63 3.69
C ARG A 93 -2.71 -16.51 4.32
N LEU A 94 -2.09 -15.33 4.52
CA LEU A 94 -2.77 -14.17 5.10
C LEU A 94 -3.92 -13.69 4.20
N MET A 95 -3.71 -13.66 2.88
CA MET A 95 -4.75 -13.33 1.90
C MET A 95 -5.92 -14.31 1.95
N HIS A 96 -5.66 -15.62 2.06
CA HIS A 96 -6.72 -16.61 2.22
C HIS A 96 -7.55 -16.37 3.48
N MET A 97 -6.90 -16.00 4.60
CA MET A 97 -7.59 -15.68 5.85
C MET A 97 -8.46 -14.42 5.72
N GLN A 98 -8.00 -13.40 4.95
CA GLN A 98 -8.81 -12.22 4.69
C GLN A 98 -10.06 -12.54 3.87
N VAL A 99 -9.91 -13.32 2.79
CA VAL A 99 -11.05 -13.76 1.96
C VAL A 99 -12.03 -14.59 2.80
N ALA A 100 -11.54 -15.55 3.59
CA ALA A 100 -12.37 -16.39 4.46
C ALA A 100 -13.07 -15.58 5.55
N GLY A 101 -12.45 -14.53 6.06
CA GLY A 101 -13.01 -13.63 7.07
C GLY A 101 -13.94 -12.55 6.51
N GLY A 102 -14.23 -12.56 5.21
CA GLY A 102 -15.22 -11.68 4.58
C GLY A 102 -14.70 -10.29 4.19
N ALA A 103 -13.38 -10.08 4.11
CA ALA A 103 -12.86 -8.87 3.49
C ALA A 103 -13.23 -8.82 2.00
N GLU A 104 -13.74 -7.68 1.52
CA GLU A 104 -14.18 -7.50 0.13
C GLU A 104 -13.10 -6.88 -0.75
N GLY A 105 -12.15 -6.17 -0.14
CA GLY A 105 -11.02 -5.54 -0.82
C GLY A 105 -9.73 -5.59 -0.01
N VAL A 106 -8.60 -5.40 -0.70
CA VAL A 106 -7.29 -5.24 -0.07
C VAL A 106 -6.54 -4.07 -0.67
N ILE A 107 -5.85 -3.30 0.18
CA ILE A 107 -4.84 -2.32 -0.25
C ILE A 107 -3.48 -3.01 -0.26
N VAL A 108 -2.87 -3.13 -1.43
CA VAL A 108 -1.53 -3.69 -1.60
C VAL A 108 -0.49 -2.57 -1.62
N GLY A 109 0.58 -2.74 -0.83
CA GLY A 109 1.67 -1.77 -0.77
C GLY A 109 1.27 -0.42 -0.15
N GLY A 110 0.19 -0.36 0.64
CA GLY A 110 -0.12 0.81 1.47
C GLY A 110 0.89 1.00 2.61
N THR A 111 0.66 1.94 3.51
CA THR A 111 1.51 2.15 4.70
C THR A 111 1.67 0.87 5.51
N THR A 112 0.57 0.15 5.74
CA THR A 112 0.54 -1.12 6.47
C THR A 112 1.33 -2.22 5.77
N GLY A 113 1.25 -2.27 4.45
CA GLY A 113 2.02 -3.18 3.61
C GLY A 113 3.46 -2.73 3.35
N GLU A 114 3.89 -1.61 3.94
CA GLU A 114 5.26 -1.09 3.85
C GLU A 114 5.71 -0.72 2.42
N GLY A 115 4.78 -0.26 1.57
CA GLY A 115 5.07 0.09 0.17
C GLY A 115 6.15 1.15 -0.01
N HIS A 116 6.32 2.06 0.96
CA HIS A 116 7.38 3.07 0.97
C HIS A 116 8.79 2.49 1.22
N LEU A 117 8.91 1.21 1.61
CA LEU A 117 10.18 0.48 1.73
C LEU A 117 10.45 -0.44 0.52
N MET A 118 9.61 -0.39 -0.50
CA MET A 118 9.72 -1.21 -1.70
C MET A 118 10.34 -0.40 -2.84
N SER A 119 11.11 -1.07 -3.70
CA SER A 119 11.30 -0.56 -5.06
C SER A 119 9.98 -0.61 -5.83
N TRP A 120 9.84 0.19 -6.89
CA TRP A 120 8.64 0.11 -7.73
C TRP A 120 8.48 -1.27 -8.37
N ASP A 121 9.57 -1.95 -8.72
CA ASP A 121 9.53 -3.32 -9.27
C ASP A 121 8.96 -4.32 -8.25
N GLU A 122 9.40 -4.26 -6.97
CA GLU A 122 8.84 -5.06 -5.89
C GLU A 122 7.34 -4.75 -5.70
N HIS A 123 6.98 -3.47 -5.73
CA HIS A 123 5.62 -3.01 -5.47
C HIS A 123 4.65 -3.48 -6.56
N ILE A 124 4.98 -3.26 -7.82
CA ILE A 124 4.16 -3.68 -8.97
C ILE A 124 4.09 -5.21 -9.08
N MET A 125 5.21 -5.92 -8.79
CA MET A 125 5.21 -7.37 -8.72
C MET A 125 4.23 -7.89 -7.67
N LEU A 126 4.19 -7.28 -6.46
CA LEU A 126 3.27 -7.71 -5.41
C LEU A 126 1.80 -7.44 -5.77
N ILE A 127 1.51 -6.29 -6.41
CA ILE A 127 0.16 -5.99 -6.94
C ILE A 127 -0.22 -7.05 -7.97
N GLY A 128 0.65 -7.34 -8.95
CA GLY A 128 0.41 -8.33 -10.00
C GLY A 128 0.22 -9.74 -9.44
N HIS A 129 1.03 -10.16 -8.46
CA HIS A 129 0.87 -11.42 -7.74
C HIS A 129 -0.51 -11.51 -7.07
N THR A 130 -0.91 -10.46 -6.34
CA THR A 130 -2.20 -10.42 -5.64
C THR A 130 -3.37 -10.49 -6.62
N VAL A 131 -3.30 -9.75 -7.73
CA VAL A 131 -4.33 -9.80 -8.78
C VAL A 131 -4.44 -11.20 -9.37
N ASN A 132 -3.30 -11.80 -9.72
CA ASN A 132 -3.28 -13.11 -10.37
C ASN A 132 -3.82 -14.23 -9.47
N CYS A 133 -3.46 -14.22 -8.17
CA CYS A 133 -3.84 -15.28 -7.24
C CYS A 133 -5.22 -15.07 -6.59
N PHE A 134 -5.64 -13.81 -6.40
CA PHE A 134 -6.81 -13.48 -5.58
C PHE A 134 -7.82 -12.55 -6.26
N GLY A 135 -7.47 -11.89 -7.36
CA GLY A 135 -8.30 -10.86 -8.00
C GLY A 135 -9.69 -11.32 -8.46
N SER A 136 -9.93 -12.63 -8.59
CA SER A 136 -11.26 -13.19 -8.85
C SER A 136 -12.14 -13.33 -7.59
N LYS A 137 -11.54 -13.21 -6.39
CA LYS A 137 -12.21 -13.44 -5.09
C LYS A 137 -12.35 -12.17 -4.27
N ILE A 138 -11.47 -11.19 -4.49
CA ILE A 138 -11.38 -9.97 -3.69
C ILE A 138 -10.93 -8.81 -4.59
N LYS A 139 -11.38 -7.59 -4.33
CA LYS A 139 -10.92 -6.42 -5.07
C LYS A 139 -9.51 -6.03 -4.62
N VAL A 140 -8.60 -5.88 -5.58
CA VAL A 140 -7.20 -5.51 -5.36
C VAL A 140 -7.01 -4.04 -5.69
N ILE A 141 -6.68 -3.23 -4.70
CA ILE A 141 -6.44 -1.80 -4.81
C ILE A 141 -4.94 -1.57 -4.61
N GLY A 142 -4.24 -1.15 -5.66
CA GLY A 142 -2.80 -0.88 -5.58
C GLY A 142 -2.54 0.51 -4.98
N ASN A 143 -1.64 0.62 -3.99
CA ASN A 143 -1.17 1.92 -3.56
C ASN A 143 -0.07 2.41 -4.51
N THR A 144 -0.45 3.20 -5.50
CA THR A 144 0.47 3.76 -6.51
C THR A 144 0.73 5.25 -6.32
N GLY A 145 0.29 5.80 -5.17
CA GLY A 145 0.52 7.19 -4.81
C GLY A 145 1.99 7.51 -4.53
N SER A 146 2.44 8.66 -5.01
CA SER A 146 3.77 9.25 -4.75
C SER A 146 3.63 10.75 -4.52
N ASN A 147 4.63 11.37 -3.90
CA ASN A 147 4.74 12.83 -3.82
C ASN A 147 5.22 13.47 -5.14
N SER A 148 5.59 12.67 -6.12
CA SER A 148 5.89 13.05 -7.50
C SER A 148 4.73 12.64 -8.41
N THR A 149 4.09 13.60 -9.07
CA THR A 149 2.99 13.31 -10.01
C THR A 149 3.44 12.39 -11.14
N GLY A 150 4.65 12.59 -11.67
CA GLY A 150 5.20 11.74 -12.73
C GLY A 150 5.39 10.29 -12.30
N GLU A 151 5.89 10.04 -11.08
CA GLU A 151 6.01 8.70 -10.53
C GLU A 151 4.64 8.09 -10.24
N ALA A 152 3.70 8.87 -9.67
CA ALA A 152 2.34 8.41 -9.40
C ALA A 152 1.63 7.96 -10.68
N ILE A 153 1.75 8.72 -11.78
CA ILE A 153 1.23 8.35 -13.09
C ILE A 153 1.85 7.03 -13.56
N HIS A 154 3.20 6.96 -13.60
CA HIS A 154 3.90 5.78 -14.09
C HIS A 154 3.56 4.51 -13.29
N ALA A 155 3.55 4.60 -11.96
CA ALA A 155 3.19 3.48 -11.11
C ALA A 155 1.71 3.05 -11.30
N THR A 156 0.82 4.00 -11.52
CA THR A 156 -0.60 3.73 -11.73
C THR A 156 -0.86 3.05 -13.07
N GLU A 157 -0.17 3.50 -14.14
CA GLU A 157 -0.20 2.83 -15.45
C GLU A 157 0.26 1.37 -15.33
N GLN A 158 1.37 1.12 -14.66
CA GLN A 158 1.87 -0.24 -14.43
C GLN A 158 0.91 -1.07 -13.56
N GLY A 159 0.35 -0.48 -12.50
CA GLY A 159 -0.63 -1.15 -11.64
C GLY A 159 -1.89 -1.59 -12.41
N PHE A 160 -2.45 -0.73 -13.25
CA PHE A 160 -3.57 -1.13 -14.12
C PHE A 160 -3.15 -2.13 -15.20
N ALA A 161 -1.92 -2.04 -15.73
CA ALA A 161 -1.41 -2.99 -16.70
C ALA A 161 -1.29 -4.41 -16.13
N VAL A 162 -0.95 -4.57 -14.83
CA VAL A 162 -0.96 -5.87 -14.15
C VAL A 162 -2.33 -6.27 -13.61
N GLY A 163 -3.36 -5.45 -13.84
CA GLY A 163 -4.77 -5.79 -13.61
C GLY A 163 -5.34 -5.38 -12.25
N MET A 164 -4.76 -4.42 -11.53
CA MET A 164 -5.39 -3.90 -10.32
C MET A 164 -6.79 -3.34 -10.62
N HIS A 165 -7.69 -3.43 -9.63
CA HIS A 165 -9.08 -3.00 -9.79
C HIS A 165 -9.28 -1.51 -9.56
N ALA A 166 -8.46 -0.91 -8.68
CA ALA A 166 -8.44 0.52 -8.40
C ALA A 166 -7.06 0.93 -7.90
N ALA A 167 -6.79 2.24 -7.92
CA ALA A 167 -5.61 2.84 -7.32
C ALA A 167 -5.95 3.51 -5.97
N LEU A 168 -5.04 3.45 -5.00
CA LEU A 168 -5.05 4.31 -3.81
C LEU A 168 -3.97 5.38 -3.98
N HIS A 169 -4.35 6.64 -3.87
CA HIS A 169 -3.43 7.76 -3.95
C HIS A 169 -3.41 8.56 -2.65
N ILE A 170 -2.30 8.44 -1.91
CA ILE A 170 -2.02 9.28 -0.75
C ILE A 170 -1.76 10.72 -1.20
N ASN A 171 -2.16 11.67 -0.37
CA ASN A 171 -1.76 13.08 -0.52
C ASN A 171 -0.23 13.19 -0.73
N PRO A 172 0.25 13.99 -1.70
CA PRO A 172 1.69 14.26 -1.82
C PRO A 172 2.28 14.66 -0.48
N TYR A 173 3.30 13.91 -0.06
CA TYR A 173 3.92 14.01 1.27
C TYR A 173 5.27 14.73 1.19
N TYR A 174 5.73 15.26 2.32
CA TYR A 174 6.99 15.98 2.50
C TYR A 174 6.99 17.37 1.81
N GLY A 175 6.90 17.44 0.47
CA GLY A 175 6.81 18.69 -0.27
C GLY A 175 5.36 19.19 -0.32
N LYS A 176 5.02 20.23 0.45
CA LYS A 176 3.67 20.80 0.46
C LYS A 176 3.38 21.53 -0.85
N THR A 177 2.12 21.44 -1.32
CA THR A 177 1.65 22.10 -2.53
C THR A 177 0.38 22.92 -2.30
N SER A 178 -0.03 23.71 -3.29
CA SER A 178 -1.26 24.50 -3.26
C SER A 178 -2.52 23.65 -3.49
N ILE A 179 -3.70 24.23 -3.24
CA ILE A 179 -4.99 23.61 -3.56
C ILE A 179 -5.05 23.19 -5.05
N GLN A 180 -4.67 24.10 -5.96
CA GLN A 180 -4.63 23.81 -7.39
C GLN A 180 -3.64 22.71 -7.74
N GLY A 181 -2.51 22.65 -7.04
CA GLY A 181 -1.52 21.59 -7.20
C GLY A 181 -2.06 20.23 -6.75
N LEU A 182 -2.84 20.17 -5.67
CA LEU A 182 -3.52 18.94 -5.23
C LEU A 182 -4.55 18.46 -6.26
N ILE A 183 -5.41 19.38 -6.72
CA ILE A 183 -6.43 19.06 -7.73
C ILE A 183 -5.77 18.52 -9.00
N ALA A 184 -4.78 19.22 -9.55
CA ALA A 184 -4.09 18.81 -10.75
C ALA A 184 -3.35 17.47 -10.60
N HIS A 185 -2.76 17.20 -9.43
CA HIS A 185 -2.11 15.94 -9.12
C HIS A 185 -3.11 14.77 -9.14
N PHE A 186 -4.24 14.90 -8.45
CA PHE A 186 -5.22 13.84 -8.38
C PHE A 186 -5.98 13.66 -9.71
N ASP A 187 -6.32 14.71 -10.43
CA ASP A 187 -6.94 14.61 -11.75
C ASP A 187 -6.05 13.86 -12.74
N ALA A 188 -4.74 14.12 -12.71
CA ALA A 188 -3.79 13.44 -13.58
C ALA A 188 -3.81 11.92 -13.36
N VAL A 189 -3.85 11.45 -12.11
CA VAL A 189 -3.86 10.01 -11.80
C VAL A 189 -5.24 9.39 -11.98
N MET A 190 -6.31 10.10 -11.69
CA MET A 190 -7.69 9.63 -11.90
C MET A 190 -8.05 9.43 -13.38
N SER A 191 -7.33 10.06 -14.30
CA SER A 191 -7.55 9.84 -15.73
C SER A 191 -7.41 8.38 -16.19
N MET A 192 -6.74 7.54 -15.39
CA MET A 192 -6.40 6.16 -15.74
C MET A 192 -7.44 5.12 -15.30
N GLY A 193 -8.24 5.41 -14.27
CA GLY A 193 -9.26 4.47 -13.77
C GLY A 193 -9.72 4.75 -12.35
N PRO A 194 -10.49 3.81 -11.75
CA PRO A 194 -11.03 3.95 -10.40
C PRO A 194 -9.95 4.30 -9.38
N THR A 195 -10.16 5.37 -8.62
CA THR A 195 -9.16 5.90 -7.69
C THR A 195 -9.78 6.23 -6.34
N VAL A 196 -9.13 5.82 -5.28
CA VAL A 196 -9.40 6.20 -3.89
C VAL A 196 -8.37 7.24 -3.48
N VAL A 197 -8.80 8.43 -3.13
CA VAL A 197 -7.94 9.49 -2.57
C VAL A 197 -7.73 9.22 -1.08
N TYR A 198 -6.51 9.38 -0.58
CA TYR A 198 -6.17 9.09 0.81
C TYR A 198 -5.66 10.32 1.54
N ASN A 199 -6.44 10.80 2.50
CA ASN A 199 -6.12 11.93 3.37
C ASN A 199 -5.63 11.45 4.75
N VAL A 200 -4.37 11.75 5.09
CA VAL A 200 -3.75 11.39 6.37
C VAL A 200 -2.70 12.43 6.77
N PRO A 201 -3.11 13.62 7.19
CA PRO A 201 -2.20 14.74 7.47
C PRO A 201 -1.12 14.45 8.52
N SER A 202 -1.39 13.56 9.48
CA SER A 202 -0.42 13.10 10.48
C SER A 202 0.82 12.42 9.87
N ARG A 203 0.71 11.90 8.63
CA ARG A 203 1.82 11.27 7.90
C ARG A 203 2.36 12.15 6.79
N THR A 204 1.48 12.83 6.07
CA THR A 204 1.87 13.62 4.89
C THR A 204 2.34 15.02 5.23
N GLY A 205 1.98 15.53 6.41
CA GLY A 205 2.26 16.91 6.84
C GLY A 205 1.38 17.96 6.16
N GLN A 206 0.42 17.54 5.33
CA GLN A 206 -0.54 18.41 4.65
C GLN A 206 -1.92 17.74 4.59
N ASP A 207 -2.98 18.50 4.92
CA ASP A 207 -4.38 18.09 4.73
C ASP A 207 -4.80 18.23 3.26
N ILE A 208 -5.74 17.38 2.84
CA ILE A 208 -6.53 17.60 1.63
C ILE A 208 -7.82 18.30 2.09
N PRO A 209 -7.91 19.63 1.95
CA PRO A 209 -9.06 20.37 2.49
C PRO A 209 -10.34 20.08 1.68
N PRO A 210 -11.54 20.25 2.29
CA PRO A 210 -12.82 19.95 1.65
C PRO A 210 -13.02 20.54 0.25
N PRO A 211 -12.59 21.79 -0.06
CA PRO A 211 -12.73 22.32 -1.41
C PRO A 211 -12.04 21.48 -2.50
N VAL A 212 -10.92 20.81 -2.17
CA VAL A 212 -10.22 19.90 -3.10
C VAL A 212 -11.09 18.68 -3.37
N ILE A 213 -11.60 18.03 -2.34
CA ILE A 213 -12.46 16.84 -2.50
C ILE A 213 -13.75 17.19 -3.25
N ASN A 214 -14.34 18.35 -2.97
CA ASN A 214 -15.55 18.81 -3.67
C ASN A 214 -15.27 19.00 -5.17
N GLU A 215 -14.13 19.59 -5.53
CA GLU A 215 -13.74 19.75 -6.95
C GLU A 215 -13.49 18.36 -7.60
N LEU A 216 -12.80 17.46 -6.91
CA LEU A 216 -12.51 16.12 -7.42
C LEU A 216 -13.76 15.23 -7.51
N SER A 217 -14.84 15.55 -6.77
CA SER A 217 -16.05 14.72 -6.72
C SER A 217 -16.80 14.66 -8.05
N VAL A 218 -16.58 15.61 -8.96
CA VAL A 218 -17.17 15.60 -10.31
C VAL A 218 -16.44 14.64 -11.26
N ASN A 219 -15.23 14.17 -10.88
CA ASN A 219 -14.47 13.23 -11.71
C ASN A 219 -15.10 11.82 -11.62
N PRO A 220 -15.52 11.22 -12.75
CA PRO A 220 -16.22 9.94 -12.74
C PRO A 220 -15.37 8.78 -12.20
N ASN A 221 -14.05 8.92 -12.17
CA ASN A 221 -13.14 7.90 -11.67
C ASN A 221 -12.84 8.05 -10.16
N LEU A 222 -13.34 9.08 -9.47
CA LEU A 222 -13.24 9.12 -8.01
C LEU A 222 -14.13 8.03 -7.40
N ALA A 223 -13.52 6.96 -6.92
CA ALA A 223 -14.25 5.92 -6.19
C ALA A 223 -14.67 6.39 -4.79
N GLY A 224 -13.87 7.21 -4.16
CA GLY A 224 -14.14 7.80 -2.84
C GLY A 224 -12.87 8.24 -2.14
N VAL A 225 -12.98 8.51 -0.84
CA VAL A 225 -11.87 8.99 -0.02
C VAL A 225 -11.67 8.07 1.19
N LYS A 226 -10.41 7.70 1.46
CA LYS A 226 -9.98 7.18 2.77
C LYS A 226 -9.64 8.37 3.65
N GLU A 227 -10.41 8.59 4.71
CA GLU A 227 -10.28 9.77 5.57
C GLU A 227 -9.80 9.41 6.97
N CYS A 228 -8.78 10.13 7.48
CA CYS A 228 -8.20 9.94 8.80
C CYS A 228 -8.30 11.17 9.71
N MET A 229 -9.12 12.19 9.35
CA MET A 229 -9.31 13.39 10.16
C MET A 229 -10.50 13.31 11.12
N GLY A 230 -11.07 12.12 11.30
CA GLY A 230 -12.16 11.89 12.25
C GLY A 230 -13.56 12.01 11.64
N ASN A 231 -14.55 11.63 12.45
CA ASN A 231 -15.92 11.41 12.02
C ASN A 231 -16.65 12.68 11.58
N GLU A 232 -16.37 13.83 12.17
CA GLU A 232 -16.96 15.11 11.74
C GLU A 232 -16.56 15.47 10.31
N ARG A 233 -15.29 15.20 9.92
CA ARG A 233 -14.84 15.39 8.55
C ARG A 233 -15.55 14.43 7.60
N ILE A 234 -15.71 13.17 8.00
CA ILE A 234 -16.44 12.14 7.25
C ILE A 234 -17.87 12.61 7.00
N LYS A 235 -18.58 13.07 8.04
CA LYS A 235 -19.95 13.57 7.90
C LYS A 235 -20.05 14.71 6.88
N GLY A 236 -19.13 15.66 6.93
CA GLY A 236 -19.12 16.78 5.97
C GLY A 236 -19.02 16.33 4.50
N TYR A 237 -18.41 15.19 4.23
CA TYR A 237 -18.32 14.61 2.88
C TYR A 237 -19.53 13.76 2.52
N THR A 238 -19.99 12.91 3.44
CA THR A 238 -21.12 12.01 3.20
C THR A 238 -22.44 12.78 3.00
N ASP A 239 -22.63 13.88 3.72
CA ASP A 239 -23.76 14.80 3.51
C ASP A 239 -23.77 15.41 2.09
N ASN A 240 -22.65 15.44 1.40
CA ASN A 240 -22.51 15.87 0.01
C ASN A 240 -22.42 14.71 -1.00
N GLY A 241 -22.73 13.48 -0.58
CA GLY A 241 -22.79 12.30 -1.44
C GLY A 241 -21.43 11.72 -1.85
N VAL A 242 -20.33 12.13 -1.18
CA VAL A 242 -19.01 11.55 -1.43
C VAL A 242 -18.88 10.22 -0.66
N VAL A 243 -18.44 9.18 -1.36
CA VAL A 243 -18.15 7.87 -0.75
C VAL A 243 -16.92 7.95 0.12
N ILE A 244 -17.03 7.53 1.38
CA ILE A 244 -15.96 7.63 2.36
C ILE A 244 -15.73 6.28 3.04
N TRP A 245 -14.46 5.90 3.20
CA TRP A 245 -14.01 4.88 4.14
C TRP A 245 -13.26 5.53 5.28
N SER A 246 -13.59 5.16 6.53
CA SER A 246 -12.74 5.53 7.67
C SER A 246 -11.35 4.92 7.49
N GLY A 247 -10.32 5.70 7.73
CA GLY A 247 -8.95 5.21 7.81
C GLY A 247 -8.50 4.90 9.24
N ASN A 248 -9.38 5.13 10.24
CA ASN A 248 -9.16 4.94 11.67
C ASN A 248 -10.03 3.78 12.17
N ASP A 249 -9.42 2.68 12.60
CA ASP A 249 -10.15 1.49 13.04
C ASP A 249 -10.99 1.76 14.29
N ASP A 250 -10.47 2.52 15.25
CA ASP A 250 -11.16 2.85 16.52
C ASP A 250 -12.38 3.77 16.37
N GLU A 251 -12.49 4.46 15.24
CA GLU A 251 -13.62 5.32 14.88
C GLU A 251 -14.58 4.68 13.84
N CYS A 252 -14.20 3.56 13.23
CA CYS A 252 -14.85 3.02 12.03
C CYS A 252 -16.31 2.59 12.25
N HIS A 253 -16.66 2.10 13.44
CA HIS A 253 -18.02 1.73 13.77
C HIS A 253 -18.94 2.94 13.72
N ASP A 254 -18.59 4.01 14.42
CA ASP A 254 -19.39 5.23 14.44
C ASP A 254 -19.39 5.91 13.07
N ALA A 255 -18.23 5.93 12.38
CA ALA A 255 -18.14 6.38 10.99
C ALA A 255 -19.20 5.72 10.10
N ARG A 256 -19.33 4.40 10.20
CA ARG A 256 -20.27 3.60 9.42
C ARG A 256 -21.73 3.86 9.78
N TRP A 257 -22.06 3.74 11.06
CA TRP A 257 -23.45 3.67 11.51
C TRP A 257 -24.06 5.03 11.89
N MET A 258 -23.21 6.03 12.22
CA MET A 258 -23.67 7.34 12.66
C MET A 258 -23.30 8.48 11.70
N TYR A 259 -22.20 8.34 10.95
CA TYR A 259 -21.67 9.43 10.10
C TYR A 259 -21.72 9.13 8.61
N GLY A 260 -22.34 8.01 8.20
CA GLY A 260 -22.64 7.69 6.80
C GLY A 260 -21.45 7.17 5.97
N ALA A 261 -20.31 6.84 6.60
CA ALA A 261 -19.22 6.20 5.87
C ALA A 261 -19.67 4.88 5.26
N THR A 262 -19.16 4.55 4.07
CA THR A 262 -19.44 3.28 3.40
C THR A 262 -18.83 2.09 4.15
N GLY A 263 -17.67 2.30 4.81
CA GLY A 263 -17.00 1.26 5.55
C GLY A 263 -15.65 1.72 6.09
N VAL A 264 -14.68 0.79 6.14
CA VAL A 264 -13.36 1.00 6.68
C VAL A 264 -12.25 0.46 5.76
N ILE A 265 -11.13 1.16 5.69
CA ILE A 265 -9.87 0.61 5.19
C ILE A 265 -8.99 0.31 6.41
N SER A 266 -9.02 -0.94 6.85
CA SER A 266 -8.66 -1.40 8.19
C SER A 266 -7.25 -1.97 8.29
N VAL A 267 -6.59 -1.76 9.42
CA VAL A 267 -5.39 -2.47 9.89
C VAL A 267 -5.78 -3.69 10.72
N THR A 268 -6.75 -3.52 11.63
CA THR A 268 -7.22 -4.54 12.57
C THR A 268 -7.75 -5.79 11.88
N SER A 269 -8.34 -5.64 10.69
CA SER A 269 -8.81 -6.76 9.86
C SER A 269 -7.70 -7.76 9.48
N ASN A 270 -6.43 -7.37 9.45
CA ASN A 270 -5.34 -8.33 9.29
C ASN A 270 -5.30 -9.40 10.39
N LEU A 271 -5.77 -9.08 11.60
CA LEU A 271 -5.74 -9.96 12.77
C LEU A 271 -7.06 -10.65 13.04
N VAL A 272 -8.17 -9.93 12.89
CA VAL A 272 -9.52 -10.40 13.23
C VAL A 272 -10.54 -10.06 12.13
N PRO A 273 -10.33 -10.55 10.89
CA PRO A 273 -11.14 -10.16 9.73
C PRO A 273 -12.64 -10.46 9.94
N GLY A 274 -12.98 -11.60 10.56
CA GLY A 274 -14.37 -11.97 10.83
C GLY A 274 -15.08 -11.00 11.79
N LEU A 275 -14.41 -10.58 12.87
CA LEU A 275 -14.99 -9.60 13.80
C LEU A 275 -15.13 -8.22 13.15
N MET A 276 -14.18 -7.82 12.31
CA MET A 276 -14.27 -6.58 11.54
C MET A 276 -15.40 -6.64 10.50
N HIS A 277 -15.61 -7.81 9.89
CA HIS A 277 -16.75 -8.04 9.02
C HIS A 277 -18.06 -7.86 9.78
N SER A 278 -18.24 -8.55 10.93
CA SER A 278 -19.44 -8.39 11.75
C SER A 278 -19.67 -6.92 12.15
N LEU A 279 -18.60 -6.18 12.51
CA LEU A 279 -18.69 -4.77 12.89
C LEU A 279 -19.19 -3.87 11.73
N MET A 280 -18.88 -4.23 10.47
CA MET A 280 -19.25 -3.44 9.28
C MET A 280 -20.57 -3.84 8.64
N PHE A 281 -21.06 -5.10 8.85
CA PHE A 281 -22.20 -5.64 8.10
C PHE A 281 -23.42 -5.99 8.93
N GLU A 282 -23.25 -6.31 10.24
CA GLU A 282 -24.34 -6.87 11.05
C GLU A 282 -25.16 -5.78 11.80
N GLY A 283 -25.04 -4.53 11.42
CA GLY A 283 -25.72 -3.42 12.06
C GLY A 283 -24.87 -2.77 13.16
N GLU A 284 -25.47 -1.76 13.80
CA GLU A 284 -24.84 -1.07 14.93
C GLU A 284 -24.63 -2.04 16.10
N ASN A 285 -23.36 -2.23 16.51
CA ASN A 285 -22.99 -3.14 17.57
C ASN A 285 -21.94 -2.54 18.51
N ALA A 286 -22.42 -1.70 19.43
CA ALA A 286 -21.59 -1.03 20.42
C ALA A 286 -20.84 -2.02 21.33
N VAL A 287 -21.41 -3.19 21.62
CA VAL A 287 -20.75 -4.22 22.45
C VAL A 287 -19.53 -4.80 21.75
N LEU A 288 -19.64 -5.14 20.47
CA LEU A 288 -18.50 -5.61 19.68
C LEU A 288 -17.44 -4.53 19.51
N ARG A 289 -17.85 -3.29 19.24
CA ARG A 289 -16.96 -2.12 19.19
C ARG A 289 -16.13 -2.01 20.47
N GLU A 290 -16.76 -2.02 21.64
CA GLU A 290 -16.05 -1.90 22.93
C GLU A 290 -15.10 -3.09 23.17
N LYS A 291 -15.47 -4.30 22.77
CA LYS A 291 -14.58 -5.47 22.85
C LYS A 291 -13.33 -5.33 21.97
N LEU A 292 -13.47 -4.74 20.78
CA LEU A 292 -12.36 -4.56 19.84
C LEU A 292 -11.46 -3.37 20.18
N MET A 293 -11.96 -2.40 20.92
CA MET A 293 -11.26 -1.16 21.24
C MET A 293 -9.85 -1.36 21.85
N PRO A 294 -9.62 -2.29 22.80
CA PRO A 294 -8.27 -2.55 23.31
C PRO A 294 -7.27 -2.97 22.21
N LEU A 295 -7.70 -3.85 21.29
CA LEU A 295 -6.88 -4.28 20.16
C LEU A 295 -6.59 -3.13 19.20
N MET A 296 -7.62 -2.38 18.82
CA MET A 296 -7.49 -1.25 17.93
C MET A 296 -6.52 -0.21 18.48
N LYS A 297 -6.65 0.16 19.76
CA LYS A 297 -5.73 1.10 20.41
C LYS A 297 -4.31 0.55 20.52
N TRP A 298 -4.16 -0.72 20.87
CA TRP A 298 -2.85 -1.35 20.99
C TRP A 298 -2.08 -1.33 19.65
N LEU A 299 -2.77 -1.55 18.52
CA LEU A 299 -2.16 -1.54 17.19
C LEU A 299 -1.50 -0.20 16.81
N PHE A 300 -1.95 0.90 17.44
CA PHE A 300 -1.49 2.26 17.16
C PHE A 300 -0.72 2.93 18.30
N VAL A 301 -0.34 2.17 19.35
CA VAL A 301 0.56 2.67 20.42
C VAL A 301 1.91 3.10 19.84
N GLU A 302 2.40 2.34 18.88
CA GLU A 302 3.53 2.70 18.02
C GLU A 302 3.01 3.01 16.61
N PRO A 303 3.78 3.75 15.79
CA PRO A 303 3.37 4.02 14.42
C PRO A 303 3.07 2.73 13.63
N ASN A 304 1.87 2.65 13.01
CA ASN A 304 1.55 1.54 12.11
C ASN A 304 2.60 1.47 10.96
N PRO A 305 3.17 0.27 10.65
CA PRO A 305 2.67 -1.07 10.97
C PRO A 305 3.39 -1.81 12.13
N ILE A 306 4.11 -1.16 13.01
CA ILE A 306 4.93 -1.79 14.06
C ILE A 306 4.11 -2.76 14.91
N GLY A 307 2.96 -2.33 15.42
CA GLY A 307 2.04 -3.16 16.20
C GLY A 307 1.58 -4.40 15.43
N LEU A 308 1.10 -4.21 14.21
CA LEU A 308 0.63 -5.30 13.37
C LEU A 308 1.73 -6.32 13.06
N ASN A 309 2.92 -5.85 12.68
CA ASN A 309 4.06 -6.73 12.38
C ASN A 309 4.42 -7.60 13.58
N THR A 310 4.44 -6.98 14.78
CA THR A 310 4.71 -7.67 16.04
C THR A 310 3.61 -8.69 16.36
N ALA A 311 2.34 -8.31 16.21
CA ALA A 311 1.20 -9.17 16.47
C ALA A 311 1.17 -10.42 15.58
N LEU A 312 1.33 -10.27 14.27
CA LEU A 312 1.36 -11.38 13.32
C LEU A 312 2.52 -12.35 13.58
N ALA A 313 3.68 -11.82 14.01
CA ALA A 313 4.81 -12.65 14.42
C ALA A 313 4.50 -13.46 15.68
N GLN A 314 3.90 -12.84 16.71
CA GLN A 314 3.50 -13.52 17.95
C GLN A 314 2.39 -14.57 17.74
N LEU A 315 1.52 -14.39 16.76
CA LEU A 315 0.53 -15.38 16.33
C LEU A 315 1.14 -16.49 15.45
N GLY A 316 2.42 -16.38 15.06
CA GLY A 316 3.08 -17.33 14.17
C GLY A 316 2.53 -17.35 12.74
N VAL A 317 1.81 -16.30 12.34
CA VAL A 317 1.27 -16.12 10.98
C VAL A 317 2.34 -15.70 10.00
N THR A 318 3.24 -14.81 10.45
CA THR A 318 4.41 -14.38 9.70
C THR A 318 5.70 -14.69 10.47
N ARG A 319 6.83 -14.71 9.77
CA ARG A 319 8.14 -14.75 10.41
C ARG A 319 8.37 -13.43 11.17
N PRO A 320 9.12 -13.43 12.28
CA PRO A 320 9.43 -12.24 13.07
C PRO A 320 10.53 -11.39 12.39
N VAL A 321 10.32 -11.00 11.14
CA VAL A 321 11.26 -10.25 10.31
C VAL A 321 10.78 -8.83 10.08
N PHE A 322 11.65 -7.86 10.33
CA PHE A 322 11.40 -6.45 10.15
C PHE A 322 12.42 -5.84 9.17
N ARG A 323 11.95 -5.12 8.17
CA ARG A 323 12.78 -4.21 7.36
C ARG A 323 12.94 -2.88 8.10
N LEU A 324 14.18 -2.40 8.26
CA LEU A 324 14.40 -1.05 8.81
C LEU A 324 13.71 0.02 7.93
N PRO A 325 13.19 1.09 8.55
CA PRO A 325 13.40 1.57 9.91
C PRO A 325 12.47 0.94 10.96
N TYR A 326 11.61 0.00 10.60
CA TYR A 326 10.71 -0.61 11.56
C TYR A 326 11.42 -1.59 12.49
N TYR A 327 10.98 -1.58 13.75
CA TYR A 327 11.52 -2.38 14.84
C TYR A 327 10.36 -2.95 15.68
N PRO A 328 10.47 -4.15 16.28
CA PRO A 328 9.36 -4.75 17.04
C PRO A 328 8.99 -3.91 18.27
N MET A 329 7.74 -4.05 18.70
CA MET A 329 7.25 -3.43 19.93
C MET A 329 8.04 -3.90 21.15
N PRO A 330 8.19 -3.04 22.19
CA PRO A 330 8.86 -3.41 23.44
C PRO A 330 8.15 -4.57 24.14
N ARG A 331 8.90 -5.32 24.98
CA ARG A 331 8.45 -6.59 25.57
C ARG A 331 7.15 -6.44 26.36
N GLU A 332 6.95 -5.36 27.11
CA GLU A 332 5.73 -5.09 27.88
C GLU A 332 4.51 -4.99 26.96
N LYS A 333 4.64 -4.41 25.77
CA LYS A 333 3.57 -4.33 24.78
C LYS A 333 3.30 -5.68 24.14
N ARG A 334 4.30 -6.51 23.95
CA ARG A 334 4.15 -7.88 23.46
C ARG A 334 3.38 -8.77 24.48
N VAL A 335 3.63 -8.59 25.77
CA VAL A 335 2.84 -9.23 26.84
C VAL A 335 1.41 -8.74 26.86
N GLU A 336 1.20 -7.43 26.72
CA GLU A 336 -0.13 -6.83 26.65
C GLU A 336 -0.95 -7.42 25.49
N PHE A 337 -0.34 -7.63 24.31
CA PHE A 337 -1.01 -8.25 23.16
C PHE A 337 -1.52 -9.67 23.47
N VAL A 338 -0.71 -10.50 24.12
CA VAL A 338 -1.12 -11.85 24.52
C VAL A 338 -2.35 -11.80 25.44
N ARG A 339 -2.41 -10.83 26.38
CA ARG A 339 -3.59 -10.63 27.22
C ARG A 339 -4.80 -10.25 26.38
N ILE A 340 -4.68 -9.32 25.44
CA ILE A 340 -5.77 -8.90 24.55
C ILE A 340 -6.30 -10.09 23.73
N VAL A 341 -5.40 -10.94 23.20
CA VAL A 341 -5.81 -12.15 22.46
C VAL A 341 -6.62 -13.10 23.35
N ASN A 342 -6.18 -13.33 24.59
CA ASN A 342 -6.90 -14.21 25.52
C ASN A 342 -8.26 -13.64 25.96
N GLU A 343 -8.38 -12.31 26.10
CA GLU A 343 -9.63 -11.64 26.44
C GLU A 343 -10.65 -11.61 25.31
N LEU A 344 -10.18 -11.46 24.05
CA LEU A 344 -11.05 -11.49 22.86
C LEU A 344 -11.44 -12.92 22.45
N GLY A 345 -10.61 -13.92 22.74
CA GLY A 345 -10.71 -15.28 22.25
C GLY A 345 -9.78 -15.53 21.06
N ARG A 346 -8.84 -16.48 21.24
CA ARG A 346 -7.81 -16.83 20.22
C ARG A 346 -8.43 -17.25 18.88
N GLU A 347 -9.59 -17.89 18.92
CA GLU A 347 -10.34 -18.39 17.77
C GLU A 347 -10.80 -17.31 16.79
N HIS A 348 -10.86 -16.07 17.24
CA HIS A 348 -11.20 -14.92 16.38
C HIS A 348 -10.02 -14.38 15.56
N PHE A 349 -8.80 -14.75 15.96
CA PHE A 349 -7.58 -14.26 15.31
C PHE A 349 -7.14 -15.18 14.17
N VAL A 350 -6.49 -14.59 13.18
CA VAL A 350 -5.84 -15.33 12.08
C VAL A 350 -4.79 -16.29 12.61
N GLY A 351 -4.54 -17.39 11.85
CA GLY A 351 -3.58 -18.44 12.21
C GLY A 351 -4.14 -19.42 13.24
N GLU A 352 -3.44 -20.55 13.41
CA GLU A 352 -3.89 -21.68 14.22
C GLU A 352 -3.07 -21.87 15.51
N ARG A 353 -1.88 -21.25 15.57
CA ARG A 353 -0.97 -21.40 16.71
C ARG A 353 -1.43 -20.57 17.90
N ASP A 354 -1.15 -21.06 19.11
CA ASP A 354 -1.29 -20.25 20.31
C ASP A 354 -0.40 -19.01 20.22
N VAL A 355 -0.93 -17.88 20.73
CA VAL A 355 -0.17 -16.65 20.80
C VAL A 355 0.96 -16.76 21.82
N GLN A 356 2.16 -16.30 21.46
CA GLN A 356 3.34 -16.37 22.31
C GLN A 356 3.99 -15.00 22.47
N VAL A 357 4.57 -14.75 23.67
CA VAL A 357 5.43 -13.58 23.85
C VAL A 357 6.80 -13.90 23.25
N LEU A 358 7.15 -13.31 22.12
CA LEU A 358 8.48 -13.42 21.53
C LEU A 358 9.50 -12.59 22.35
N ASN A 359 10.74 -13.09 22.46
CA ASN A 359 11.86 -12.35 23.04
C ASN A 359 12.53 -11.45 21.99
N ASP A 360 13.43 -10.58 22.41
CA ASP A 360 14.11 -9.67 21.49
C ASP A 360 14.98 -10.42 20.47
N ASP A 361 15.61 -11.52 20.90
CA ASP A 361 16.47 -12.37 20.06
C ASP A 361 15.67 -13.21 19.02
N ASP A 362 14.37 -13.30 19.17
CA ASP A 362 13.52 -13.99 18.18
C ASP A 362 13.32 -13.17 16.90
N PHE A 363 13.58 -11.85 16.95
CA PHE A 363 13.35 -10.96 15.82
C PHE A 363 14.58 -10.79 14.92
N ILE A 364 14.35 -10.80 13.63
CA ILE A 364 15.36 -10.58 12.60
C ILE A 364 15.17 -9.17 12.04
N ILE A 365 16.19 -8.34 12.16
CA ILE A 365 16.18 -6.96 11.67
C ILE A 365 17.01 -6.88 10.39
N VAL A 366 16.38 -6.51 9.30
CA VAL A 366 17.00 -6.44 7.97
C VAL A 366 17.30 -4.99 7.63
N GLY A 367 18.58 -4.64 7.57
CA GLY A 367 19.05 -3.31 7.20
C GLY A 367 19.40 -3.17 5.70
N ARG A 368 19.66 -4.30 5.03
CA ARG A 368 19.92 -4.36 3.59
C ARG A 368 19.13 -5.52 2.99
N TYR A 369 18.35 -5.24 1.95
CA TYR A 369 17.56 -6.24 1.22
C TYR A 369 17.59 -5.89 -0.28
N ARG A 370 17.45 -6.92 -1.11
CA ARG A 370 17.48 -6.80 -2.58
C ARG A 370 16.31 -7.54 -3.19
#